data_56d80f55e7886351298bfa47044d20ed
#
_entry.id   56d80f55e7886351298bfa47044d20ed
#
_cell.length_a   1.000
_cell.length_b   1.000
_cell.length_c   1.000
_cell.angle_alpha   90.00
_cell.angle_beta   90.00
_cell.angle_gamma   90.00
#
_symmetry.space_group_name_H-M   'P 1'
#
loop_
_entity.id
_entity.type
_entity.pdbx_description
1 polymer ?
#
loop_
_entity_poly.entity_id
_entity_poly.type
_entity_poly.pdbx_seq_one_letter_code
_entity_poly.pdbx_strand_id
1 'polypeptide(L)' 'MAREKEDFRVNLEQLNRLYPDREMLTITEIMGILGYKSPNSVRKNIPLINGRASKAAIARYMCG' A
#
# COMPACT_ATOMS: atom_id res chain seq x y z
N MET A 1 18.63 0.37 -7.39
CA MET A 1 19.40 0.29 -6.16
C MET A 1 18.89 -0.82 -5.26
N ALA A 2 19.82 -1.57 -4.67
CA ALA A 2 19.47 -2.74 -3.87
C ALA A 2 18.59 -2.39 -2.65
N ARG A 3 18.87 -1.25 -2.03
CA ARG A 3 18.15 -0.79 -0.85
C ARG A 3 16.66 -0.60 -1.13
N GLU A 4 16.33 -0.07 -2.29
CA GLU A 4 14.96 0.17 -2.67
C GLU A 4 14.17 -1.14 -2.82
N LYS A 5 14.82 -2.15 -3.39
CA LYS A 5 14.20 -3.46 -3.55
C LYS A 5 13.97 -4.15 -2.20
N GLU A 6 14.89 -3.97 -1.27
CA GLU A 6 14.75 -4.55 0.06
C GLU A 6 13.58 -3.91 0.82
N ASP A 7 13.46 -2.59 0.74
CA ASP A 7 12.36 -1.89 1.40
C ASP A 7 11.02 -2.30 0.81
N PHE A 8 10.95 -2.46 -0.49
CA PHE A 8 9.73 -2.92 -1.15
C PHE A 8 9.33 -4.30 -0.65
N ARG A 9 10.29 -5.22 -0.58
CA ARG A 9 10.03 -6.58 -0.13
C ARG A 9 9.55 -6.62 1.32
N VAL A 10 10.21 -5.86 2.19
CA VAL A 10 9.83 -5.78 3.61
C VAL A 10 8.42 -5.24 3.75
N ASN A 11 8.11 -4.17 3.05
CA ASN A 11 6.79 -3.56 3.10
C ASN A 11 5.72 -4.51 2.59
N LEU A 12 6.01 -5.22 1.50
CA LEU A 12 5.07 -6.18 0.94
C LEU A 12 4.81 -7.33 1.90
N GLU A 13 5.85 -7.83 2.57
CA GLU A 13 5.70 -8.88 3.57
C GLU A 13 4.82 -8.43 4.73
N GLN A 14 4.99 -7.20 5.19
CA GLN A 14 4.15 -6.67 6.25
C GLN A 14 2.69 -6.63 5.83
N LEU A 15 2.43 -6.17 4.62
CA LEU A 15 1.07 -6.12 4.10
C LEU A 15 0.48 -7.51 3.96
N ASN A 16 1.30 -8.48 3.56
CA ASN A 16 0.85 -9.86 3.46
C ASN A 16 0.51 -10.47 4.81
N ARG A 17 1.21 -10.05 5.87
CA ARG A 17 0.92 -10.50 7.23
C ARG A 17 -0.39 -9.89 7.75
N LEU A 18 -0.61 -8.62 7.45
CA LEU A 18 -1.82 -7.93 7.90
C LEU A 18 -3.07 -8.40 7.14
N TYR A 19 -2.91 -8.69 5.87
CA TYR A 19 -4.03 -9.07 5.00
C TYR A 19 -3.66 -10.29 4.16
N PRO A 20 -3.48 -11.47 4.80
CA PRO A 20 -2.98 -12.64 4.08
C PRO A 20 -3.91 -13.18 2.99
N ASP A 21 -5.20 -12.96 3.15
CA ASP A 21 -6.20 -13.49 2.22
C ASP A 21 -6.62 -12.49 1.14
N ARG A 22 -5.93 -11.36 1.06
CA ARG A 22 -6.33 -10.29 0.15
C ARG A 22 -5.16 -9.81 -0.68
N GLU A 23 -5.41 -9.60 -1.96
CA GLU A 23 -4.39 -9.06 -2.86
C GLU A 23 -4.53 -7.55 -3.02
N MET A 24 -5.75 -7.04 -2.85
CA MET A 24 -6.03 -5.62 -2.98
C MET A 24 -6.66 -5.08 -1.71
N LEU A 25 -6.35 -3.83 -1.40
CA LEU A 25 -6.85 -3.19 -0.19
C LEU A 25 -7.75 -2.01 -0.55
N THR A 26 -8.75 -1.77 0.30
CA THR A 26 -9.67 -0.64 0.12
C THR A 26 -9.01 0.65 0.58
N ILE A 27 -9.63 1.78 0.19
CA ILE A 27 -9.14 3.10 0.61
C ILE A 27 -9.07 3.21 2.12
N THR A 28 -10.09 2.71 2.83
CA THR A 28 -10.13 2.76 4.29
C THR A 28 -8.96 2.01 4.91
N GLU A 29 -8.64 0.84 4.38
CA GLU A 29 -7.53 0.05 4.88
C GLU A 29 -6.19 0.74 4.61
N ILE A 30 -6.04 1.33 3.43
CA ILE A 30 -4.84 2.06 3.08
C ILE A 30 -4.65 3.27 3.98
N MET A 31 -5.73 4.00 4.27
CA MET A 31 -5.68 5.13 5.18
C MET A 31 -5.15 4.72 6.55
N GLY A 32 -5.60 3.58 7.06
CA GLY A 32 -5.14 3.07 8.34
C GLY A 32 -3.67 2.69 8.33
N ILE A 33 -3.21 2.08 7.25
CA ILE A 33 -1.81 1.65 7.12
C ILE A 33 -0.86 2.85 7.00
N LEU A 34 -1.22 3.83 6.18
CA LEU A 34 -0.35 4.96 5.87
C LEU A 34 -0.59 6.17 6.79
N GLY A 35 -1.62 6.11 7.61
CA GLY A 35 -1.92 7.19 8.53
C GLY A 35 -2.57 8.41 7.89
N TYR A 36 -3.19 8.25 6.74
CA TYR A 36 -3.89 9.34 6.09
C TYR A 36 -5.21 9.62 6.77
N LYS A 37 -5.57 10.90 6.84
CA LYS A 37 -6.83 11.32 7.46
C LYS A 37 -7.96 11.47 6.46
N SER A 38 -7.64 11.45 5.17
CA SER A 38 -8.62 11.72 4.12
C SER A 38 -8.46 10.72 2.98
N PRO A 39 -9.56 10.21 2.43
CA PRO A 39 -9.49 9.33 1.26
C PRO A 39 -8.91 10.01 0.02
N ASN A 40 -9.04 11.34 -0.07
CA ASN A 40 -8.48 12.09 -1.19
C ASN A 40 -6.95 11.99 -1.23
N SER A 41 -6.31 11.94 -0.07
CA SER A 41 -4.86 11.79 0.01
C SER A 41 -4.42 10.46 -0.59
N VAL A 42 -5.17 9.40 -0.36
CA VAL A 42 -4.90 8.09 -0.94
C VAL A 42 -5.03 8.16 -2.46
N ARG A 43 -6.12 8.75 -2.95
CA ARG A 43 -6.38 8.85 -4.38
C ARG A 43 -5.31 9.63 -5.13
N LYS A 44 -4.76 10.66 -4.50
CA LYS A 44 -3.73 11.49 -5.12
C LYS A 44 -2.39 10.79 -5.20
N ASN A 45 -2.07 9.95 -4.23
CA ASN A 45 -0.73 9.40 -4.09
C ASN A 45 -0.61 7.96 -4.55
N ILE A 46 -1.69 7.22 -4.58
CA ILE A 46 -1.68 5.80 -4.91
C ILE A 46 -2.61 5.53 -6.07
N PRO A 47 -2.14 4.82 -7.12
CA PRO A 47 -3.02 4.47 -8.24
C PRO A 47 -4.07 3.47 -7.77
N LEU A 48 -5.34 3.84 -7.94
CA LEU A 48 -6.46 3.00 -7.52
C LEU A 48 -7.19 2.45 -8.73
N ILE A 49 -7.68 1.23 -8.60
CA ILE A 49 -8.53 0.58 -9.59
C ILE A 49 -9.83 0.22 -8.88
N ASN A 50 -10.92 0.86 -9.30
CA ASN A 50 -12.23 0.66 -8.67
C ASN A 50 -12.20 0.90 -7.15
N GLY A 51 -11.46 1.91 -6.72
CA GLY A 51 -11.37 2.28 -5.31
C GLY A 51 -10.47 1.37 -4.47
N ARG A 52 -9.64 0.57 -5.12
CA ARG A 52 -8.73 -0.35 -4.44
C ARG A 52 -7.35 -0.28 -5.04
N ALA A 53 -6.35 -0.63 -4.26
CA ALA A 53 -4.97 -0.70 -4.72
C ALA A 53 -4.35 -2.03 -4.35
N SER A 54 -3.44 -2.51 -5.18
CA SER A 54 -2.73 -3.76 -4.89
C SER A 54 -1.73 -3.55 -3.76
N LYS A 55 -1.42 -4.61 -3.03
CA LYS A 55 -0.39 -4.55 -2.00
C LYS A 55 0.94 -4.11 -2.58
N ALA A 56 1.25 -4.54 -3.80
CA ALA A 56 2.49 -4.16 -4.47
C ALA A 56 2.55 -2.66 -4.71
N ALA A 57 1.45 -2.05 -5.15
CA ALA A 57 1.41 -0.60 -5.37
C ALA A 57 1.61 0.16 -4.07
N ILE A 58 1.00 -0.30 -2.98
CA ILE A 58 1.14 0.32 -1.67
C ILE A 58 2.57 0.18 -1.15
N ALA A 59 3.14 -1.01 -1.27
CA ALA A 59 4.50 -1.27 -0.84
C ALA A 59 5.49 -0.39 -1.60
N ARG A 60 5.26 -0.21 -2.89
CA ARG A 60 6.12 0.65 -3.72
C ARG A 60 6.02 2.11 -3.29
N TYR A 61 4.82 2.56 -2.96
CA TYR A 61 4.61 3.92 -2.45
C TYR A 61 5.35 4.12 -1.13
N MET A 62 5.33 3.12 -0.26
CA MET A 62 5.99 3.20 1.05
C MET A 62 7.51 3.27 0.93
N CYS A 63 8.08 2.77 -0.15
CA CYS A 63 9.53 2.83 -0.38
C CYS A 63 10.01 4.22 -0.77
N GLY A 64 9.16 5.00 -1.26
CA GLY A 64 9.62 6.21 -1.76
C GLY A 64 8.80 7.35 -1.94
#